data_509e211c2a79058314e6f801a27c4596
#
_entry.id   509e211c2a79058314e6f801a27c4596
#
_cell.length_a   1.000
_cell.length_b   1.000
_cell.length_c   1.000
_cell.angle_alpha   90.00
_cell.angle_beta   90.00
_cell.angle_gamma   90.00
#
_symmetry.space_group_name_H-M   'P 1'
#
loop_
_entity.id
_entity.type
_entity.pdbx_description
1 polymer ?
#
loop_
_entity_poly.entity_id
_entity_poly.type
_entity_poly.pdbx_seq_one_letter_code
_entity_poly.pdbx_strand_id
1 'polypeptide(L)'
;LKLLRRTDMKLLENSHQVFLGDSMGEMMAYFSLAKIAFVGGSLVDTGCQNVLEPAAIGLPVIVGPSQFNFASICDQLEKAGGLRTVKDEMELAMTWLELLADPQAANGMGQRGAQLVSENQLALPKLMEIIARFTLH
;
A
#
# COMPACT_ATOMS: atom_id res chain seq x y z
N LEU A 1 -17.21 18.44 4.17
CA LEU A 1 -16.26 17.63 4.94
C LEU A 1 -15.49 18.52 5.92
N LYS A 2 -15.38 18.08 7.19
CA LYS A 2 -14.54 18.76 8.18
C LYS A 2 -13.13 18.16 8.11
N LEU A 3 -12.17 19.00 7.74
CA LEU A 3 -10.77 18.63 7.54
C LEU A 3 -9.90 19.15 8.68
N LEU A 4 -8.94 18.36 9.13
CA LEU A 4 -7.84 18.75 9.99
C LEU A 4 -6.52 18.46 9.29
N ARG A 5 -5.57 19.40 9.35
CA ARG A 5 -4.20 19.20 8.86
C ARG A 5 -3.28 18.77 9.99
N ARG A 6 -2.31 17.94 9.68
CA ARG A 6 -1.27 17.56 10.64
C ARG A 6 -0.51 18.77 11.17
N THR A 7 -0.22 19.74 10.29
CA THR A 7 0.49 20.98 10.66
C THR A 7 -0.33 21.96 11.48
N ASP A 8 -1.66 21.80 11.62
CA ASP A 8 -2.49 22.64 12.48
C ASP A 8 -2.20 22.42 13.97
N MET A 9 -1.47 21.33 14.33
CA MET A 9 -1.09 20.98 15.71
C MET A 9 -2.27 20.95 16.69
N LYS A 10 -3.48 20.64 16.20
CA LYS A 10 -4.72 20.52 16.99
C LYS A 10 -5.05 19.05 17.24
N LEU A 11 -5.83 18.82 18.30
CA LEU A 11 -6.33 17.48 18.58
C LEU A 11 -7.36 17.05 17.54
N LEU A 12 -7.27 15.77 17.13
CA LEU A 12 -8.26 15.13 16.28
C LEU A 12 -9.56 14.93 17.11
N GLU A 13 -10.67 15.44 16.61
CA GLU A 13 -12.00 15.26 17.20
C GLU A 13 -12.83 14.30 16.35
N ASN A 14 -13.83 13.65 16.95
CA ASN A 14 -14.75 12.74 16.24
C ASN A 14 -15.55 13.42 15.12
N SER A 15 -15.60 14.74 15.11
CA SER A 15 -16.25 15.54 14.07
C SER A 15 -15.43 15.69 12.79
N HIS A 16 -14.12 15.42 12.82
CA HIS A 16 -13.28 15.46 11.63
C HIS A 16 -13.49 14.21 10.77
N GLN A 17 -13.71 14.41 9.49
CA GLN A 17 -13.94 13.35 8.51
C GLN A 17 -12.69 13.09 7.64
N VAL A 18 -11.82 14.10 7.55
CA VAL A 18 -10.58 14.04 6.76
C VAL A 18 -9.42 14.55 7.61
N PHE A 19 -8.35 13.76 7.67
CA PHE A 19 -7.08 14.17 8.24
C PHE A 19 -6.05 14.26 7.12
N LEU A 20 -5.50 15.44 6.89
CA LEU A 20 -4.49 15.68 5.86
C LEU A 20 -3.09 15.61 6.50
N GLY A 21 -2.33 14.60 6.12
CA GLY A 21 -0.93 14.46 6.45
C GLY A 21 -0.07 15.31 5.51
N ASP A 22 0.07 16.59 5.82
CA ASP A 22 0.84 17.58 5.06
C ASP A 22 2.28 17.77 5.57
N SER A 23 2.80 16.77 6.27
CA SER A 23 4.18 16.72 6.77
C SER A 23 4.98 15.62 6.06
N MET A 24 6.31 15.75 6.08
CA MET A 24 7.24 14.77 5.50
C MET A 24 7.73 13.76 6.55
N GLY A 25 7.99 12.51 6.10
CA GLY A 25 8.61 11.48 6.94
C GLY A 25 7.67 10.76 7.91
N GLU A 26 6.37 11.04 7.90
CA GLU A 26 5.38 10.44 8.80
C GLU A 26 4.49 9.37 8.13
N MET A 27 4.76 9.00 6.88
CA MET A 27 3.90 8.11 6.10
C MET A 27 3.66 6.75 6.77
N MET A 28 4.71 6.17 7.35
CA MET A 28 4.59 4.88 8.06
C MET A 28 3.70 4.96 9.29
N ALA A 29 3.68 6.11 9.98
CA ALA A 29 2.76 6.33 11.10
C ALA A 29 1.31 6.37 10.62
N TYR A 30 1.03 7.01 9.47
CA TYR A 30 -0.32 7.02 8.89
C TYR A 30 -0.74 5.62 8.44
N PHE A 31 0.12 4.88 7.77
CA PHE A 31 -0.18 3.50 7.38
C PHE A 31 -0.45 2.58 8.58
N SER A 32 0.28 2.76 9.69
CA SER A 32 0.06 1.93 10.89
C SER A 32 -1.33 2.11 11.53
N LEU A 33 -2.00 3.23 11.25
CA LEU A 33 -3.35 3.53 11.74
C LEU A 33 -4.43 3.21 10.69
N ALA A 34 -4.05 2.93 9.45
CA ALA A 34 -4.97 2.67 8.36
C ALA A 34 -5.51 1.23 8.39
N LYS A 35 -6.65 1.02 7.76
CA LYS A 35 -7.22 -0.31 7.50
C LYS A 35 -7.06 -0.73 6.04
N ILE A 36 -7.00 0.24 5.14
CA ILE A 36 -6.91 0.05 3.69
C ILE A 36 -6.04 1.20 3.16
N ALA A 37 -5.20 0.92 2.18
CA ALA A 37 -4.41 1.91 1.48
C ALA A 37 -4.85 2.02 0.01
N PHE A 38 -5.19 3.23 -0.43
CA PHE A 38 -5.26 3.56 -1.84
C PHE A 38 -4.01 4.36 -2.22
N VAL A 39 -3.28 3.90 -3.24
CA VAL A 39 -2.03 4.54 -3.67
C VAL A 39 -2.29 5.53 -4.78
N GLY A 40 -2.12 6.81 -4.47
CA GLY A 40 -2.41 7.94 -5.36
C GLY A 40 -1.56 7.99 -6.62
N GLY A 41 -1.98 8.83 -7.58
CA GLY A 41 -1.39 8.93 -8.91
C GLY A 41 -1.89 7.86 -9.89
N SER A 42 -2.44 6.77 -9.39
CA SER A 42 -2.80 5.59 -10.18
C SER A 42 -4.13 5.68 -10.95
N LEU A 43 -5.05 6.56 -10.57
CA LEU A 43 -6.30 6.83 -11.31
C LEU A 43 -6.14 7.89 -12.41
N VAL A 44 -5.01 8.54 -12.45
CA VAL A 44 -4.65 9.53 -13.49
C VAL A 44 -3.35 9.08 -14.17
N ASP A 45 -3.04 9.64 -15.34
CA ASP A 45 -1.89 9.19 -16.14
C ASP A 45 -0.54 9.75 -15.64
N THR A 46 -0.28 9.57 -14.33
CA THR A 46 0.98 9.99 -13.68
C THR A 46 1.80 8.83 -13.12
N GLY A 47 1.23 7.63 -13.10
CA GLY A 47 1.79 6.47 -12.41
C GLY A 47 1.49 6.46 -10.91
N CYS A 48 1.46 5.27 -10.32
CA CYS A 48 1.22 5.13 -8.88
C CYS A 48 2.45 5.51 -8.04
N GLN A 49 2.21 5.88 -6.79
CA GLN A 49 3.26 6.02 -5.79
C GLN A 49 3.71 4.64 -5.27
N ASN A 50 4.57 4.61 -4.26
CA ASN A 50 5.13 3.37 -3.73
C ASN A 50 4.06 2.44 -3.11
N VAL A 51 3.85 1.28 -3.71
CA VAL A 51 2.91 0.25 -3.24
C VAL A 51 3.52 -0.69 -2.19
N LEU A 52 4.85 -0.73 -2.10
CA LEU A 52 5.57 -1.64 -1.21
C LEU A 52 5.43 -1.26 0.27
N GLU A 53 5.40 0.03 0.59
CA GLU A 53 5.30 0.50 1.96
C GLU A 53 4.01 0.02 2.65
N PRO A 54 2.81 0.28 2.10
CA PRO A 54 1.58 -0.22 2.72
C PRO A 54 1.48 -1.76 2.66
N ALA A 55 1.96 -2.41 1.60
CA ALA A 55 1.96 -3.87 1.50
C ALA A 55 2.86 -4.51 2.56
N ALA A 56 4.05 -3.95 2.82
CA ALA A 56 5.01 -4.49 3.79
C ALA A 56 4.47 -4.57 5.23
N ILE A 57 3.57 -3.67 5.60
CA ILE A 57 2.95 -3.66 6.93
C ILE A 57 1.58 -4.36 6.98
N GLY A 58 1.21 -5.05 5.91
CA GLY A 58 0.01 -5.89 5.88
C GLY A 58 -1.28 -5.13 5.61
N LEU A 59 -1.24 -3.96 4.98
CA LEU A 59 -2.44 -3.28 4.50
C LEU A 59 -2.91 -3.88 3.17
N PRO A 60 -4.21 -4.08 2.97
CA PRO A 60 -4.76 -4.29 1.64
C PRO A 60 -4.53 -3.04 0.79
N VAL A 61 -3.94 -3.23 -0.39
CA VAL A 61 -3.55 -2.14 -1.29
C VAL A 61 -4.50 -2.06 -2.48
N ILE A 62 -4.99 -0.87 -2.78
CA ILE A 62 -5.80 -0.58 -3.97
C ILE A 62 -5.04 0.42 -4.83
N VAL A 63 -5.03 0.20 -6.14
CA VAL A 63 -4.44 1.09 -7.15
C VAL A 63 -5.37 1.26 -8.34
N GLY A 64 -5.21 2.34 -9.08
CA GLY A 64 -5.83 2.52 -10.39
C GLY A 64 -5.02 1.87 -11.51
N PRO A 65 -5.39 2.09 -12.79
CA PRO A 65 -4.77 1.43 -13.95
C PRO A 65 -3.39 2.01 -14.32
N SER A 66 -3.05 3.21 -13.89
CA SER A 66 -1.76 3.86 -14.20
C SER A 66 -0.69 3.40 -13.21
N GLN A 67 0.06 2.35 -13.59
CA GLN A 67 1.04 1.66 -12.72
C GLN A 67 2.42 1.53 -13.38
N PHE A 68 2.69 2.24 -14.47
CA PHE A 68 3.86 1.99 -15.33
C PHE A 68 5.21 2.04 -14.58
N ASN A 69 5.33 2.86 -13.54
CA ASN A 69 6.53 2.97 -12.72
C ASN A 69 6.70 1.86 -11.67
N PHE A 70 5.63 1.09 -11.38
CA PHE A 70 5.61 -0.04 -10.45
C PHE A 70 4.93 -1.29 -11.03
N ALA A 71 4.80 -1.38 -12.36
CA ALA A 71 4.00 -2.40 -13.04
C ALA A 71 4.35 -3.83 -12.63
N SER A 72 5.64 -4.18 -12.56
CA SER A 72 6.08 -5.53 -12.21
C SER A 72 5.69 -5.92 -10.78
N ILE A 73 5.84 -5.03 -9.80
CA ILE A 73 5.51 -5.34 -8.41
C ILE A 73 4.00 -5.30 -8.18
N CYS A 74 3.27 -4.41 -8.86
CA CYS A 74 1.81 -4.41 -8.82
C CYS A 74 1.24 -5.73 -9.35
N ASP A 75 1.72 -6.23 -10.50
CA ASP A 75 1.34 -7.53 -11.06
C ASP A 75 1.62 -8.70 -10.08
N GLN A 76 2.78 -8.72 -9.45
CA GLN A 76 3.12 -9.74 -8.45
C GLN A 76 2.21 -9.68 -7.22
N LEU A 77 1.97 -8.49 -6.68
CA LEU A 77 1.09 -8.28 -5.53
C LEU A 77 -0.37 -8.65 -5.86
N GLU A 78 -0.84 -8.33 -7.06
CA GLU A 78 -2.19 -8.66 -7.51
C GLU A 78 -2.36 -10.19 -7.67
N LYS A 79 -1.41 -10.86 -8.30
CA LYS A 79 -1.38 -12.34 -8.41
C LYS A 79 -1.32 -13.04 -7.06
N ALA A 80 -0.61 -12.48 -6.10
CA ALA A 80 -0.58 -12.98 -4.73
C ALA A 80 -1.87 -12.65 -3.96
N GLY A 81 -2.74 -11.79 -4.48
CA GLY A 81 -3.97 -11.34 -3.83
C GLY A 81 -3.74 -10.33 -2.72
N GLY A 82 -2.63 -9.60 -2.75
CA GLY A 82 -2.28 -8.52 -1.80
C GLY A 82 -2.62 -7.12 -2.31
N LEU A 83 -2.95 -7.00 -3.60
CA LEU A 83 -3.29 -5.75 -4.26
C LEU A 83 -4.52 -5.97 -5.15
N ARG A 84 -5.34 -4.94 -5.30
CA ARG A 84 -6.46 -4.91 -6.25
C ARG A 84 -6.36 -3.68 -7.14
N THR A 85 -6.40 -3.89 -8.45
CA THR A 85 -6.50 -2.82 -9.44
C THR A 85 -7.96 -2.47 -9.68
N VAL A 86 -8.29 -1.18 -9.65
CA VAL A 86 -9.62 -0.63 -9.97
C VAL A 86 -9.52 0.27 -11.19
N LYS A 87 -10.56 0.33 -12.01
CA LYS A 87 -10.55 1.07 -13.28
C LYS A 87 -10.86 2.56 -13.13
N ASP A 88 -11.67 2.91 -12.13
CA ASP A 88 -12.20 4.25 -11.92
C ASP A 88 -12.53 4.51 -10.43
N GLU A 89 -12.98 5.73 -10.14
CA GLU A 89 -13.36 6.15 -8.79
C GLU A 89 -14.60 5.42 -8.26
N MET A 90 -15.49 4.96 -9.13
CA MET A 90 -16.68 4.22 -8.72
C MET A 90 -16.28 2.83 -8.23
N GLU A 91 -15.43 2.14 -8.98
CA GLU A 91 -14.92 0.83 -8.57
C GLU A 91 -14.04 0.92 -7.33
N LEU A 92 -13.27 2.02 -7.17
CA LEU A 92 -12.54 2.31 -5.95
C LEU A 92 -13.48 2.39 -4.74
N ALA A 93 -14.56 3.16 -4.86
CA ALA A 93 -15.55 3.31 -3.78
C ALA A 93 -16.20 1.97 -3.42
N MET A 94 -16.59 1.18 -4.41
CA MET A 94 -17.19 -0.15 -4.21
C MET A 94 -16.20 -1.12 -3.54
N THR A 95 -14.97 -1.17 -4.01
CA THR A 95 -13.91 -2.02 -3.43
C THR A 95 -13.61 -1.62 -1.98
N TRP A 96 -13.59 -0.33 -1.70
CA TRP A 96 -13.39 0.16 -0.33
C TRP A 96 -14.51 -0.25 0.62
N LEU A 97 -15.76 -0.08 0.20
CA LEU A 97 -16.93 -0.50 0.98
C LEU A 97 -16.94 -2.02 1.21
N GLU A 98 -16.59 -2.81 0.20
CA GLU A 98 -16.47 -4.27 0.30
C GLU A 98 -15.45 -4.68 1.37
N LEU A 99 -14.23 -4.11 1.30
CA LEU A 99 -13.16 -4.43 2.26
C LEU A 99 -13.45 -3.92 3.68
N LEU A 100 -14.15 -2.80 3.83
CA LEU A 100 -14.58 -2.30 5.14
C LEU A 100 -15.70 -3.16 5.75
N ALA A 101 -16.56 -3.74 4.91
CA ALA A 101 -17.65 -4.61 5.34
C ALA A 101 -17.15 -6.02 5.75
N ASP A 102 -16.00 -6.47 5.20
CA ASP A 102 -15.38 -7.76 5.53
C ASP A 102 -13.93 -7.58 6.02
N PRO A 103 -13.72 -7.29 7.32
CA PRO A 103 -12.39 -7.12 7.88
C PRO A 103 -11.51 -8.37 7.78
N GLN A 104 -12.10 -9.56 7.71
CA GLN A 104 -11.35 -10.81 7.57
C GLN A 104 -10.75 -10.94 6.15
N ALA A 105 -11.54 -10.64 5.12
CA ALA A 105 -11.05 -10.61 3.74
C ALA A 105 -9.98 -9.51 3.56
N ALA A 106 -10.20 -8.32 4.11
CA ALA A 106 -9.24 -7.22 4.08
C ALA A 106 -7.91 -7.62 4.74
N ASN A 107 -7.95 -8.21 5.94
CA ASN A 107 -6.76 -8.67 6.65
C ASN A 107 -6.04 -9.77 5.87
N GLY A 108 -6.76 -10.75 5.32
CA GLY A 108 -6.18 -11.80 4.49
C GLY A 108 -5.47 -11.24 3.25
N MET A 109 -6.06 -10.24 2.61
CA MET A 109 -5.43 -9.53 1.49
C MET A 109 -4.13 -8.84 1.92
N GLY A 110 -4.14 -8.09 3.03
CA GLY A 110 -2.96 -7.43 3.56
C GLY A 110 -1.84 -8.41 3.92
N GLN A 111 -2.16 -9.54 4.56
CA GLN A 111 -1.19 -10.58 4.91
C GLN A 111 -0.49 -11.18 3.68
N ARG A 112 -1.23 -11.45 2.59
CA ARG A 112 -0.63 -11.96 1.35
C ARG A 112 0.33 -10.94 0.73
N GLY A 113 0.00 -9.65 0.78
CA GLY A 113 0.90 -8.59 0.34
C GLY A 113 2.18 -8.53 1.16
N ALA A 114 2.07 -8.55 2.48
CA ALA A 114 3.22 -8.54 3.39
C ALA A 114 4.13 -9.76 3.20
N GLN A 115 3.55 -10.94 3.02
CA GLN A 115 4.29 -12.17 2.75
C GLN A 115 5.12 -12.04 1.47
N LEU A 116 4.53 -11.59 0.37
CA LEU A 116 5.25 -11.40 -0.90
C LEU A 116 6.41 -10.41 -0.76
N VAL A 117 6.19 -9.28 -0.08
CA VAL A 117 7.24 -8.28 0.15
C VAL A 117 8.38 -8.87 0.98
N SER A 118 8.06 -9.61 2.04
CA SER A 118 9.05 -10.29 2.90
C SER A 118 9.89 -11.31 2.11
N GLU A 119 9.24 -12.13 1.27
CA GLU A 119 9.93 -13.12 0.43
C GLU A 119 10.88 -12.45 -0.58
N ASN A 120 10.46 -11.34 -1.18
CA ASN A 120 11.31 -10.57 -2.10
C ASN A 120 12.49 -9.91 -1.38
N GLN A 121 12.33 -9.43 -0.16
CA GLN A 121 13.42 -8.88 0.64
C GLN A 121 14.45 -9.94 1.03
N LEU A 122 14.05 -11.19 1.24
CA LEU A 122 14.94 -12.31 1.53
C LEU A 122 15.71 -12.83 0.32
N ALA A 123 15.27 -12.50 -0.89
CA ALA A 123 15.94 -12.93 -2.11
C ALA A 123 17.33 -12.30 -2.29
N LEU A 124 17.51 -11.03 -1.93
CA LEU A 124 18.77 -10.30 -2.07
C LEU A 124 19.89 -10.87 -1.17
N PRO A 125 19.70 -11.09 0.13
CA PRO A 125 20.68 -11.76 0.99
C PRO A 125 21.06 -13.14 0.50
N LYS A 126 20.10 -13.96 0.04
CA LYS A 126 20.38 -15.28 -0.53
C LYS A 126 21.23 -15.21 -1.81
N LEU A 127 20.96 -14.24 -2.68
CA LEU A 127 21.76 -14.02 -3.88
C LEU A 127 23.18 -13.60 -3.53
N MET A 128 23.35 -12.71 -2.56
CA MET A 128 24.68 -12.27 -2.08
C MET A 128 25.47 -13.44 -1.47
N GLU A 129 24.81 -14.33 -0.72
CA GLU A 129 25.45 -15.54 -0.17
C GLU A 129 25.93 -16.49 -1.29
N ILE A 130 25.13 -16.67 -2.35
CA ILE A 130 25.52 -17.47 -3.52
C ILE A 130 26.72 -16.85 -4.22
N ILE A 131 26.69 -15.55 -4.50
CA ILE A 131 27.81 -14.83 -5.15
C ILE A 131 29.08 -14.96 -4.32
N ALA A 132 29.00 -14.79 -2.99
CA ALA A 132 30.15 -14.93 -2.10
C ALA A 132 30.79 -16.32 -2.17
N ARG A 133 30.01 -17.40 -2.35
CA ARG A 133 30.52 -18.75 -2.55
C ARG A 133 31.29 -18.94 -3.84
N PHE A 134 30.97 -18.19 -4.89
CA PHE A 134 31.65 -18.26 -6.19
C PHE A 134 32.83 -17.30 -6.31
N THR A 135 32.93 -16.27 -5.47
CA THR A 135 34.04 -15.27 -5.53
C THR A 135 35.20 -15.59 -4.56
N LEU A 136 35.04 -16.57 -3.65
CA LEU A 136 36.05 -16.99 -2.68
C LEU A 136 36.87 -18.21 -3.16
N HIS A 137 36.85 -18.50 -4.44
CA HIS A 137 37.74 -19.45 -5.13
C HIS A 137 38.48 -18.70 -6.25
#